data_24eaf8d9725c41030a8af2cff08bf7ef
#
_entry.id   24eaf8d9725c41030a8af2cff08bf7ef
#
_cell.length_a   1.000
_cell.length_b   1.000
_cell.length_c   1.000
_cell.angle_alpha   90.00
_cell.angle_beta   90.00
_cell.angle_gamma   90.00
#
_symmetry.space_group_name_H-M   'P 1'
#
loop_
_entity.id
_entity.type
_entity.pdbx_description
1 polymer ?
#
loop_
_entity_poly.entity_id
_entity_poly.type
_entity_poly.pdbx_seq_one_letter_code
_entity_poly.pdbx_strand_id
1 'polypeptide(L)'
;MEQLLHGEPHPDNVLSTKNGPLFIDLETCCRGPVEFDLAHVSEEVVEHYPDADQELLGECRALVLAMVAAWRWDAGDQFPNGRRVGRELVRTIRKGPPWPTLEVVMRRLAGP
;
A
#
# COMPACT_ATOMS: atom_id res chain seq x y z
N MET A 1 5.46 -18.19 -1.23
CA MET A 1 4.50 -18.88 -2.12
C MET A 1 3.75 -17.88 -2.96
N GLU A 2 3.66 -18.12 -4.24
CA GLU A 2 2.92 -17.26 -5.14
C GLU A 2 1.46 -17.66 -5.22
N GLN A 3 0.58 -16.68 -5.29
CA GLN A 3 -0.85 -16.87 -5.44
C GLN A 3 -1.44 -15.73 -6.24
N LEU A 4 -2.73 -15.83 -6.54
CA LEU A 4 -3.44 -14.71 -7.18
C LEU A 4 -3.62 -13.59 -6.18
N LEU A 5 -3.22 -12.39 -6.58
CA LEU A 5 -3.32 -11.19 -5.77
C LEU A 5 -4.29 -10.20 -6.42
N HIS A 6 -4.89 -9.34 -5.61
CA HIS A 6 -5.65 -8.18 -6.08
C HIS A 6 -4.69 -7.13 -6.67
N GLY A 7 -3.58 -6.88 -6.01
CA GLY A 7 -2.57 -5.90 -6.39
C GLY A 7 -2.72 -4.55 -5.69
N GLU A 8 -3.96 -4.13 -5.37
CA GLU A 8 -4.24 -2.89 -4.63
C GLU A 8 -5.43 -3.09 -3.69
N PRO A 9 -5.34 -3.98 -2.69
CA PRO A 9 -6.49 -4.32 -1.85
C PRO A 9 -6.73 -3.32 -0.71
N HIS A 10 -6.63 -2.03 -0.98
CA HIS A 10 -6.94 -1.03 0.04
C HIS A 10 -8.47 -0.86 0.19
N PRO A 11 -8.93 -0.24 1.30
CA PRO A 11 -10.37 -0.19 1.61
C PRO A 11 -11.26 0.42 0.52
N ASP A 12 -10.74 1.34 -0.30
CA ASP A 12 -11.51 1.96 -1.37
C ASP A 12 -11.82 0.98 -2.50
N ASN A 13 -11.16 -0.17 -2.55
CA ASN A 13 -11.38 -1.21 -3.54
C ASN A 13 -12.20 -2.38 -2.98
N VAL A 14 -12.85 -2.18 -1.85
CA VAL A 14 -13.74 -3.18 -1.25
C VAL A 14 -15.08 -2.53 -0.96
N LEU A 15 -16.15 -3.06 -1.57
CA LEU A 15 -17.51 -2.59 -1.32
C LEU A 15 -18.18 -3.47 -0.28
N SER A 16 -18.94 -2.83 0.60
CA SER A 16 -19.82 -3.55 1.51
C SER A 16 -21.14 -3.80 0.82
N THR A 17 -21.52 -5.06 0.68
CA THR A 17 -22.79 -5.45 0.05
C THR A 17 -23.61 -6.32 1.01
N LYS A 18 -24.89 -6.50 0.72
CA LYS A 18 -25.74 -7.36 1.53
C LYS A 18 -25.30 -8.82 1.53
N ASN A 19 -24.51 -9.22 0.53
CA ASN A 19 -23.95 -10.56 0.41
C ASN A 19 -22.51 -10.66 0.92
N GLY A 20 -22.00 -9.62 1.59
CA GLY A 20 -20.66 -9.54 2.11
C GLY A 20 -19.76 -8.60 1.32
N PRO A 21 -18.45 -8.60 1.61
CA PRO A 21 -17.50 -7.72 0.91
C PRO A 21 -17.32 -8.13 -0.54
N LEU A 22 -17.19 -7.13 -1.41
CA LEU A 22 -16.94 -7.33 -2.83
C LEU A 22 -15.71 -6.53 -3.24
N PHE A 23 -14.68 -7.21 -3.75
CA PHE A 23 -13.49 -6.56 -4.29
C PHE A 23 -13.80 -5.97 -5.66
N ILE A 24 -13.36 -4.75 -5.88
CA ILE A 24 -13.51 -4.02 -7.15
C ILE A 24 -12.14 -3.57 -7.64
N ASP A 25 -12.10 -3.02 -8.87
CA ASP A 25 -10.89 -2.53 -9.51
C ASP A 25 -9.83 -3.62 -9.66
N LEU A 26 -10.17 -4.63 -10.46
CA LEU A 26 -9.32 -5.82 -10.64
C LEU A 26 -8.24 -5.65 -11.70
N GLU A 27 -8.01 -4.45 -12.20
CA GLU A 27 -7.01 -4.20 -13.26
C GLU A 27 -5.57 -4.49 -12.81
N THR A 28 -5.32 -4.47 -11.51
CA THR A 28 -4.00 -4.73 -10.94
C THR A 28 -3.81 -6.18 -10.51
N CYS A 29 -4.80 -7.05 -10.76
CA CYS A 29 -4.68 -8.47 -10.43
C CYS A 29 -3.41 -9.05 -11.03
N CYS A 30 -2.68 -9.80 -10.23
CA CYS A 30 -1.40 -10.36 -10.61
C CYS A 30 -1.12 -11.62 -9.81
N ARG A 31 -0.04 -12.29 -10.13
CA ARG A 31 0.45 -13.43 -9.39
C ARG A 31 1.69 -13.00 -8.60
N GLY A 32 1.72 -13.33 -7.32
CA GLY A 32 2.85 -12.96 -6.48
C GLY A 32 2.68 -13.42 -5.04
N PRO A 33 3.58 -12.99 -4.16
CA PRO A 33 3.51 -13.34 -2.74
C PRO A 33 2.41 -12.54 -2.04
N VAL A 34 1.74 -13.18 -1.06
CA VAL A 34 0.66 -12.52 -0.30
C VAL A 34 1.15 -11.25 0.39
N GLU A 35 2.43 -11.18 0.75
CA GLU A 35 3.03 -10.01 1.39
C GLU A 35 2.88 -8.74 0.56
N PHE A 36 2.83 -8.87 -0.77
CA PHE A 36 2.60 -7.71 -1.61
C PHE A 36 1.20 -7.11 -1.38
N ASP A 37 0.17 -7.94 -1.32
CA ASP A 37 -1.18 -7.45 -1.00
C ASP A 37 -1.25 -6.94 0.44
N LEU A 38 -0.62 -7.66 1.39
CA LEU A 38 -0.61 -7.26 2.80
C LEU A 38 0.10 -5.91 3.02
N ALA A 39 1.00 -5.53 2.13
CA ALA A 39 1.69 -4.23 2.22
C ALA A 39 0.74 -3.04 2.01
N HIS A 40 -0.44 -3.27 1.44
CA HIS A 40 -1.45 -2.23 1.19
C HIS A 40 -2.46 -2.05 2.32
N VAL A 41 -2.43 -2.91 3.33
CA VAL A 41 -3.46 -2.93 4.38
C VAL A 41 -2.85 -2.63 5.75
N SER A 42 -3.72 -2.34 6.72
CA SER A 42 -3.29 -2.02 8.07
C SER A 42 -2.68 -3.22 8.80
N GLU A 43 -1.94 -2.94 9.87
CA GLU A 43 -1.38 -3.99 10.73
C GLU A 43 -2.44 -4.91 11.30
N GLU A 44 -3.63 -4.41 11.58
CA GLU A 44 -4.74 -5.21 12.10
C GLU A 44 -5.13 -6.31 11.13
N VAL A 45 -5.12 -6.02 9.83
CA VAL A 45 -5.43 -7.03 8.81
C VAL A 45 -4.29 -8.03 8.70
N VAL A 46 -3.04 -7.56 8.77
CA VAL A 46 -1.85 -8.43 8.71
C VAL A 46 -1.85 -9.46 9.82
N GLU A 47 -2.37 -9.12 11.00
CA GLU A 47 -2.45 -10.05 12.14
C GLU A 47 -3.21 -11.33 11.82
N HIS A 48 -4.11 -11.30 10.82
CA HIS A 48 -4.83 -12.48 10.38
C HIS A 48 -3.99 -13.44 9.50
N TYR A 49 -2.74 -13.05 9.20
CA TYR A 49 -1.82 -13.80 8.37
C TYR A 49 -0.50 -14.04 9.12
N PRO A 50 -0.52 -14.83 10.22
CA PRO A 50 0.66 -14.99 11.07
C PRO A 50 1.86 -15.63 10.38
N ASP A 51 1.62 -16.36 9.29
CA ASP A 51 2.68 -17.03 8.53
C ASP A 51 3.33 -16.15 7.48
N ALA A 52 2.90 -14.88 7.35
CA ALA A 52 3.51 -13.96 6.41
C ALA A 52 4.99 -13.70 6.76
N ASP A 53 5.83 -13.64 5.74
CA ASP A 53 7.24 -13.32 5.90
C ASP A 53 7.38 -11.84 6.24
N GLN A 54 7.80 -11.52 7.45
CA GLN A 54 7.85 -10.14 7.94
C GLN A 54 8.93 -9.31 7.23
N GLU A 55 10.04 -9.92 6.85
CA GLU A 55 11.08 -9.23 6.10
C GLU A 55 10.59 -8.88 4.70
N LEU A 56 9.98 -9.84 4.01
CA LEU A 56 9.41 -9.61 2.69
C LEU A 56 8.26 -8.60 2.74
N LEU A 57 7.44 -8.64 3.79
CA LEU A 57 6.38 -7.66 3.99
C LEU A 57 6.95 -6.24 4.09
N GLY A 58 8.04 -6.07 4.85
CA GLY A 58 8.71 -4.77 4.96
C GLY A 58 9.21 -4.28 3.61
N GLU A 59 9.84 -5.15 2.81
CA GLU A 59 10.31 -4.81 1.48
C GLU A 59 9.15 -4.44 0.55
N CYS A 60 8.04 -5.16 0.63
CA CYS A 60 6.84 -4.86 -0.15
C CYS A 60 6.23 -3.51 0.26
N ARG A 61 6.29 -3.15 1.53
CA ARG A 61 5.86 -1.82 1.99
C ARG A 61 6.72 -0.73 1.36
N ALA A 62 8.04 -0.91 1.34
CA ALA A 62 8.93 0.04 0.68
C ALA A 62 8.60 0.17 -0.81
N LEU A 63 8.30 -0.95 -1.47
CA LEU A 63 7.92 -0.95 -2.88
C LEU A 63 6.62 -0.16 -3.11
N VAL A 64 5.61 -0.37 -2.28
CA VAL A 64 4.34 0.37 -2.39
C VAL A 64 4.58 1.87 -2.23
N LEU A 65 5.37 2.28 -1.25
CA LEU A 65 5.72 3.69 -1.05
C LEU A 65 6.44 4.26 -2.28
N ALA A 66 7.35 3.48 -2.89
CA ALA A 66 8.08 3.89 -4.08
C ALA A 66 7.16 4.05 -5.29
N MET A 67 6.21 3.12 -5.47
CA MET A 67 5.24 3.19 -6.55
C MET A 67 4.38 4.45 -6.45
N VAL A 68 3.87 4.74 -5.26
CA VAL A 68 3.06 5.93 -5.03
C VAL A 68 3.90 7.19 -5.20
N ALA A 69 5.14 7.20 -4.72
CA ALA A 69 6.05 8.33 -4.91
C ALA A 69 6.25 8.62 -6.40
N ALA A 70 6.45 7.57 -7.21
CA ALA A 70 6.61 7.74 -8.65
C ALA A 70 5.39 8.39 -9.28
N TRP A 71 4.18 7.98 -8.86
CA TRP A 71 2.95 8.60 -9.36
C TRP A 71 2.85 10.07 -8.98
N ARG A 72 3.26 10.45 -7.77
CA ARG A 72 3.23 11.85 -7.32
C ARG A 72 4.22 12.74 -8.09
N TRP A 73 5.24 12.17 -8.70
CA TRP A 73 6.22 12.90 -9.51
C TRP A 73 5.88 12.92 -10.99
N ASP A 74 4.85 12.22 -11.42
CA ASP A 74 4.39 12.28 -12.80
C ASP A 74 3.86 13.68 -13.13
N ALA A 75 4.20 14.18 -14.32
CA ALA A 75 3.83 15.52 -14.75
C ALA A 75 2.31 15.72 -14.82
N GLY A 76 1.55 14.66 -15.09
CA GLY A 76 0.09 14.69 -15.17
C GLY A 76 -0.62 14.46 -13.84
N ASP A 77 0.12 14.30 -12.74
CA ASP A 77 -0.49 13.99 -11.45
C ASP A 77 -1.31 15.16 -10.92
N GLN A 78 -2.58 14.89 -10.59
CA GLN A 78 -3.50 15.88 -10.06
C GLN A 78 -3.81 15.66 -8.58
N PHE A 79 -3.07 14.81 -7.90
CA PHE A 79 -3.28 14.53 -6.49
C PHE A 79 -3.01 15.81 -5.66
N PRO A 80 -3.92 16.18 -4.73
CA PRO A 80 -3.74 17.37 -3.91
C PRO A 80 -2.41 17.33 -3.15
N ASN A 81 -1.61 18.40 -3.28
CA ASN A 81 -0.29 18.50 -2.66
C ASN A 81 0.63 17.34 -3.06
N GLY A 82 0.49 16.83 -4.32
CA GLY A 82 1.23 15.66 -4.78
C GLY A 82 2.73 15.74 -4.59
N ARG A 83 3.33 16.91 -4.86
CA ARG A 83 4.79 17.08 -4.70
C ARG A 83 5.23 16.98 -3.23
N ARG A 84 4.44 17.54 -2.32
CA ARG A 84 4.71 17.42 -0.88
C ARG A 84 4.63 15.96 -0.43
N VAL A 85 3.59 15.26 -0.87
CA VAL A 85 3.41 13.84 -0.59
C VAL A 85 4.58 13.04 -1.16
N GLY A 86 4.94 13.29 -2.42
CA GLY A 86 6.06 12.60 -3.07
C GLY A 86 7.38 12.79 -2.34
N ARG A 87 7.67 14.00 -1.90
CA ARG A 87 8.90 14.28 -1.13
C ARG A 87 8.92 13.52 0.19
N GLU A 88 7.79 13.48 0.90
CA GLU A 88 7.71 12.76 2.17
C GLU A 88 7.85 11.25 1.98
N LEU A 89 7.29 10.71 0.91
CA LEU A 89 7.44 9.30 0.58
C LEU A 89 8.90 8.93 0.31
N VAL A 90 9.59 9.73 -0.50
CA VAL A 90 11.02 9.52 -0.77
C VAL A 90 11.83 9.60 0.51
N ARG A 91 11.56 10.58 1.34
CA ARG A 91 12.24 10.75 2.63
C ARG A 91 12.04 9.55 3.53
N THR A 92 10.80 9.04 3.61
CA THR A 92 10.47 7.87 4.40
C THR A 92 11.21 6.63 3.92
N ILE A 93 11.25 6.41 2.60
CA ILE A 93 11.98 5.29 2.01
C ILE A 93 13.47 5.36 2.35
N ARG A 94 14.06 6.55 2.25
CA ARG A 94 15.50 6.76 2.49
C ARG A 94 15.91 6.55 3.94
N LYS A 95 15.00 6.68 4.88
CA LYS A 95 15.28 6.38 6.29
C LYS A 95 15.57 4.91 6.54
N GLY A 96 15.18 4.05 5.61
CA GLY A 96 15.38 2.60 5.75
C GLY A 96 14.34 1.93 6.64
N PRO A 97 14.52 0.62 6.89
CA PRO A 97 13.55 -0.16 7.66
C PRO A 97 13.51 0.26 9.14
N PRO A 98 12.37 0.06 9.82
CA PRO A 98 11.16 -0.52 9.27
C PRO A 98 10.36 0.51 8.46
N TRP A 99 9.85 0.10 7.30
CA TRP A 99 9.03 1.00 6.48
C TRP A 99 7.57 0.93 6.92
N PRO A 100 6.92 2.09 7.08
CA PRO A 100 5.51 2.14 7.47
C PRO A 100 4.59 1.84 6.30
N THR A 101 3.31 1.64 6.58
CA THR A 101 2.29 1.57 5.54
C THR A 101 2.05 2.97 4.95
N LEU A 102 1.49 3.01 3.74
CA LEU A 102 1.10 4.27 3.12
C LEU A 102 0.14 5.07 4.00
N GLU A 103 -0.82 4.38 4.62
CA GLU A 103 -1.78 5.01 5.53
C GLU A 103 -1.09 5.80 6.64
N VAL A 104 -0.05 5.22 7.24
CA VAL A 104 0.71 5.89 8.31
C VAL A 104 1.37 7.17 7.79
N VAL A 105 2.00 7.11 6.62
CA VAL A 105 2.65 8.28 6.01
C VAL A 105 1.63 9.37 5.74
N MET A 106 0.50 9.01 5.13
CA MET A 106 -0.55 9.98 4.80
C MET A 106 -1.15 10.61 6.04
N ARG A 107 -1.30 9.82 7.11
CA ARG A 107 -1.80 10.33 8.38
C ARG A 107 -0.86 11.36 9.01
N ARG A 108 0.44 11.14 8.92
CA ARG A 108 1.45 12.09 9.40
C ARG A 108 1.39 13.41 8.63
N LEU A 109 1.15 13.34 7.32
CA LEU A 109 1.04 14.50 6.46
C LEU A 109 -0.23 15.31 6.71
N ALA A 110 -1.31 14.66 7.14
CA ALA A 110 -2.56 15.33 7.48
C ALA A 110 -2.40 16.22 8.71
N GLY A 111 -1.39 15.95 9.55
CA GLY A 111 -1.09 16.73 10.73
C GLY A 111 -2.03 16.48 11.89
N PRO A 112 -1.83 17.20 13.00
CA PRO A 112 -2.71 17.08 14.15
C PRO A 112 -4.08 17.67 13.89
#